data_54fa5d696c513999456bf024545974f6
#
_entry.id   54fa5d696c513999456bf024545974f6
#
_cell.length_a   1.000
_cell.length_b   1.000
_cell.length_c   1.000
_cell.angle_alpha   90.00
_cell.angle_beta   90.00
_cell.angle_gamma   90.00
#
_symmetry.space_group_name_H-M   'P 1'
#
loop_
_entity.id
_entity.type
_entity.pdbx_description
1 polymer ?
#
loop_
_entity_poly.entity_id
_entity_poly.type
_entity_poly.pdbx_seq_one_letter_code
_entity_poly.pdbx_strand_id
1 'polypeptide(L)'
;MKLGKKEGRVLLGGNKPKGDAFEHGFFVEPTIITGAPKTSRLFQEEFFAPILSVAEVKSLDEAITLANASEYGLTAGIFTQEEHEAEAFFDRVEAGVIYSNRRGGATTGAWPGVQSFGGWKNSGSSGKSALGPHYIAQFMREQSQTRVKG
;
A
#
# COMPACT_ATOMS: atom_id res chain seq x y z
N MET A 1 -3.43 17.67 -8.61
CA MET A 1 -3.80 18.82 -7.75
C MET A 1 -5.19 19.42 -8.01
N LYS A 2 -5.65 19.54 -9.24
CA LYS A 2 -7.01 20.06 -9.50
C LYS A 2 -8.11 19.26 -8.78
N LEU A 3 -8.01 17.93 -8.80
CA LEU A 3 -8.96 17.03 -8.11
C LEU A 3 -8.99 17.29 -6.60
N GLY A 4 -7.81 17.32 -5.96
CA GLY A 4 -7.73 17.55 -4.51
C GLY A 4 -8.31 18.90 -4.06
N LYS A 5 -8.10 19.95 -4.86
CA LYS A 5 -8.69 21.28 -4.60
C LYS A 5 -10.20 21.33 -4.87
N LYS A 6 -10.71 20.47 -5.77
CA LYS A 6 -12.14 20.40 -6.10
C LYS A 6 -12.94 19.59 -5.08
N GLU A 7 -12.41 18.47 -4.62
CA GLU A 7 -13.14 17.48 -3.82
C GLU A 7 -12.80 17.52 -2.35
N GLY A 8 -11.65 18.13 -1.98
CA GLY A 8 -11.17 18.17 -0.60
C GLY A 8 -10.55 19.52 -0.25
N ARG A 9 -9.94 19.55 0.93
CA ARG A 9 -9.16 20.68 1.45
C ARG A 9 -7.68 20.32 1.46
N VAL A 10 -6.85 21.07 0.74
CA VAL A 10 -5.40 20.95 0.78
C VAL A 10 -4.91 21.58 2.07
N LEU A 11 -4.35 20.77 2.97
CA LEU A 11 -3.79 21.23 4.25
C LEU A 11 -2.33 21.66 4.11
N LEU A 12 -1.58 20.99 3.24
CA LEU A 12 -0.16 21.23 3.01
C LEU A 12 0.16 21.03 1.53
N GLY A 13 1.08 21.83 1.01
CA GLY A 13 1.58 21.69 -0.35
C GLY A 13 0.57 22.05 -1.43
N GLY A 14 0.53 21.27 -2.47
CA GLY A 14 -0.46 21.41 -3.56
C GLY A 14 -0.03 22.31 -4.70
N ASN A 15 1.23 22.74 -4.73
CA ASN A 15 1.76 23.61 -5.77
C ASN A 15 3.04 23.00 -6.39
N LYS A 16 3.49 23.61 -7.47
CA LYS A 16 4.86 23.41 -7.96
C LYS A 16 5.81 24.21 -7.05
N PRO A 17 6.92 23.62 -6.58
CA PRO A 17 7.94 24.38 -5.86
C PRO A 17 8.44 25.55 -6.71
N LYS A 18 8.81 26.66 -6.05
CA LYS A 18 9.34 27.86 -6.69
C LYS A 18 10.86 27.88 -6.62
N GLY A 19 11.49 28.53 -7.60
CA GLY A 19 12.94 28.75 -7.72
C GLY A 19 13.53 28.08 -8.95
N ASP A 20 14.65 28.61 -9.41
CA ASP A 20 15.31 28.22 -10.68
C ASP A 20 15.60 26.72 -10.78
N ALA A 21 15.94 26.09 -9.65
CA ALA A 21 16.19 24.65 -9.58
C ALA A 21 14.97 23.78 -9.95
N PHE A 22 13.76 24.33 -9.91
CA PHE A 22 12.52 23.61 -10.17
C PHE A 22 11.86 24.00 -11.50
N GLU A 23 12.42 24.96 -12.24
CA GLU A 23 11.79 25.45 -13.47
C GLU A 23 11.67 24.41 -14.56
N HIS A 24 12.71 23.59 -14.74
CA HIS A 24 12.85 22.64 -15.84
C HIS A 24 12.46 21.20 -15.47
N GLY A 25 11.65 20.97 -14.42
CA GLY A 25 11.26 19.64 -13.98
C GLY A 25 9.79 19.49 -13.61
N PHE A 26 9.37 18.23 -13.47
CA PHE A 26 8.02 17.86 -13.02
C PHE A 26 8.01 17.67 -11.50
N PHE A 27 8.15 18.77 -10.78
CA PHE A 27 8.15 18.78 -9.33
C PHE A 27 6.77 19.10 -8.77
N VAL A 28 6.42 18.44 -7.66
CA VAL A 28 5.23 18.72 -6.87
C VAL A 28 5.61 18.72 -5.40
N GLU A 29 5.09 19.67 -4.64
CA GLU A 29 5.29 19.70 -3.19
C GLU A 29 4.63 18.48 -2.54
N PRO A 30 5.23 17.89 -1.48
CA PRO A 30 4.53 16.95 -0.61
C PRO A 30 3.20 17.56 -0.18
N THR A 31 2.13 16.81 -0.38
CA THR A 31 0.76 17.36 -0.29
C THR A 31 -0.10 16.52 0.62
N ILE A 32 -0.85 17.17 1.50
CA ILE A 32 -1.86 16.53 2.37
C ILE A 32 -3.23 17.08 2.01
N ILE A 33 -4.16 16.18 1.73
CA ILE A 33 -5.56 16.48 1.37
C ILE A 33 -6.49 15.80 2.39
N THR A 34 -7.49 16.53 2.87
CA THR A 34 -8.52 16.02 3.77
C THR A 34 -9.91 16.44 3.32
N GLY A 35 -10.95 15.83 3.90
CA GLY A 35 -12.34 16.20 3.66
C GLY A 35 -12.90 15.83 2.28
N ALA A 36 -12.16 15.07 1.49
CA ALA A 36 -12.70 14.50 0.25
C ALA A 36 -13.68 13.35 0.57
N PRO A 37 -14.72 13.15 -0.27
CA PRO A 37 -15.60 11.99 -0.14
C PRO A 37 -14.78 10.67 -0.13
N LYS A 38 -15.14 9.72 0.73
CA LYS A 38 -14.45 8.42 0.85
C LYS A 38 -14.50 7.59 -0.44
N THR A 39 -15.43 7.90 -1.33
CA THR A 39 -15.57 7.32 -2.68
C THR A 39 -14.77 8.07 -3.74
N SER A 40 -14.05 9.13 -3.37
CA SER A 40 -13.23 9.90 -4.30
C SER A 40 -12.13 9.06 -4.93
N ARG A 41 -11.77 9.38 -6.17
CA ARG A 41 -10.57 8.87 -6.84
C ARG A 41 -9.29 9.08 -6.04
N LEU A 42 -9.26 10.05 -5.14
CA LEU A 42 -8.15 10.30 -4.22
C LEU A 42 -7.87 9.12 -3.28
N PHE A 43 -8.84 8.24 -3.05
CA PHE A 43 -8.71 7.02 -2.23
C PHE A 43 -8.74 5.74 -3.07
N GLN A 44 -9.11 5.82 -4.35
CA GLN A 44 -9.30 4.64 -5.18
C GLN A 44 -8.21 4.45 -6.24
N GLU A 45 -7.51 5.52 -6.62
CA GLU A 45 -6.51 5.50 -7.69
C GLU A 45 -5.10 5.77 -7.17
N GLU A 46 -4.11 5.14 -7.78
CA GLU A 46 -2.71 5.42 -7.56
C GLU A 46 -2.26 6.64 -8.38
N PHE A 47 -1.78 7.70 -7.72
CA PHE A 47 -1.31 8.92 -8.39
C PHE A 47 0.20 8.97 -8.62
N PHE A 48 0.95 8.05 -8.07
CA PHE A 48 2.42 7.98 -8.15
C PHE A 48 3.12 9.32 -7.88
N ALA A 49 2.65 10.04 -6.87
CA ALA A 49 3.11 11.36 -6.47
C ALA A 49 3.09 11.49 -4.94
N PRO A 50 3.85 12.42 -4.34
CA PRO A 50 3.90 12.59 -2.89
C PRO A 50 2.60 13.25 -2.36
N ILE A 51 1.49 12.57 -2.50
CA ILE A 51 0.15 13.01 -2.07
C ILE A 51 -0.37 12.04 -1.03
N LEU A 52 -0.78 12.56 0.13
CA LEU A 52 -1.46 11.84 1.18
C LEU A 52 -2.89 12.31 1.28
N SER A 53 -3.84 11.40 1.08
CA SER A 53 -5.26 11.62 1.31
C SER A 53 -5.64 11.08 2.68
N VAL A 54 -6.32 11.90 3.50
CA VAL A 54 -6.70 11.57 4.88
C VAL A 54 -8.22 11.61 5.00
N ALA A 55 -8.80 10.54 5.52
CA ALA A 55 -10.22 10.44 5.85
C ALA A 55 -10.40 10.09 7.33
N GLU A 56 -11.37 10.71 7.97
CA GLU A 56 -11.82 10.34 9.31
C GLU A 56 -12.83 9.20 9.24
N VAL A 57 -12.70 8.25 10.15
CA VAL A 57 -13.60 7.10 10.29
C VAL A 57 -14.14 7.02 11.73
N LYS A 58 -15.26 6.35 11.92
CA LYS A 58 -15.92 6.24 13.21
C LYS A 58 -15.53 4.98 13.98
N SER A 59 -14.96 3.99 13.27
CA SER A 59 -14.57 2.71 13.86
C SER A 59 -13.48 2.04 13.05
N LEU A 60 -12.82 1.05 13.64
CA LEU A 60 -11.88 0.18 12.96
C LEU A 60 -12.56 -0.60 11.82
N ASP A 61 -13.79 -1.06 12.03
CA ASP A 61 -14.57 -1.76 10.99
C ASP A 61 -14.77 -0.91 9.75
N GLU A 62 -15.10 0.35 9.91
CA GLU A 62 -15.20 1.29 8.79
C GLU A 62 -13.86 1.50 8.11
N ALA A 63 -12.77 1.64 8.90
CA ALA A 63 -11.43 1.81 8.36
C ALA A 63 -11.01 0.63 7.49
N ILE A 64 -11.18 -0.61 7.98
CA ILE A 64 -10.84 -1.83 7.26
C ILE A 64 -11.71 -1.97 5.99
N THR A 65 -13.01 -1.72 6.11
CA THR A 65 -13.92 -1.77 4.96
C THR A 65 -13.49 -0.81 3.84
N LEU A 66 -13.13 0.42 4.21
CA LEU A 66 -12.67 1.42 3.24
C LEU A 66 -11.29 1.08 2.65
N ALA A 67 -10.37 0.57 3.47
CA ALA A 67 -9.06 0.12 3.01
C ALA A 67 -9.20 -1.03 1.99
N ASN A 68 -10.13 -1.94 2.23
CA ASN A 68 -10.39 -3.08 1.35
C ASN A 68 -11.21 -2.73 0.09
N ALA A 69 -11.85 -1.58 0.04
CA ALA A 69 -12.67 -1.16 -1.11
C ALA A 69 -11.85 -0.78 -2.35
N SER A 70 -10.53 -0.59 -2.21
CA SER A 70 -9.63 -0.32 -3.33
C SER A 70 -9.36 -1.59 -4.15
N GLU A 71 -9.12 -1.43 -5.45
CA GLU A 71 -8.63 -2.50 -6.33
C GLU A 71 -7.17 -2.89 -6.05
N TYR A 72 -6.48 -2.17 -5.17
CA TYR A 72 -5.09 -2.39 -4.79
C TYR A 72 -4.99 -2.99 -3.38
N GLY A 73 -3.91 -3.70 -3.13
CA GLY A 73 -3.62 -4.32 -1.84
C GLY A 73 -2.12 -4.60 -1.69
N LEU A 74 -1.26 -3.59 -1.86
CA LEU A 74 0.18 -3.78 -1.74
C LEU A 74 0.60 -3.82 -0.28
N THR A 75 0.39 -2.74 0.45
CA THR A 75 0.75 -2.64 1.86
C THR A 75 -0.35 -1.97 2.68
N ALA A 76 -0.49 -2.40 3.93
CA ALA A 76 -1.34 -1.73 4.90
C ALA A 76 -0.72 -1.78 6.30
N GLY A 77 -0.99 -0.76 7.11
CA GLY A 77 -0.49 -0.70 8.47
C GLY A 77 -1.50 -0.11 9.44
N ILE A 78 -1.42 -0.54 10.70
CA ILE A 78 -2.20 0.01 11.80
C ILE A 78 -1.27 0.54 12.89
N PHE A 79 -1.69 1.61 13.54
CA PHE A 79 -1.09 2.12 14.78
C PHE A 79 -2.17 2.12 15.86
N THR A 80 -2.03 1.24 16.83
CA THR A 80 -2.95 1.08 17.96
C THR A 80 -2.20 0.61 19.19
N GLN A 81 -2.76 0.83 20.37
CA GLN A 81 -2.29 0.26 21.63
C GLN A 81 -3.10 -0.98 22.04
N GLU A 82 -4.21 -1.24 21.34
CA GLU A 82 -5.12 -2.33 21.63
C GLU A 82 -4.79 -3.57 20.80
N GLU A 83 -4.40 -4.65 21.44
CA GLU A 83 -4.02 -5.91 20.76
C GLU A 83 -5.17 -6.47 19.91
N HIS A 84 -6.41 -6.44 20.44
CA HIS A 84 -7.56 -6.94 19.70
C HIS A 84 -7.84 -6.17 18.41
N GLU A 85 -7.49 -4.88 18.33
CA GLU A 85 -7.59 -4.09 17.10
C GLU A 85 -6.53 -4.52 16.08
N ALA A 86 -5.30 -4.78 16.55
CA ALA A 86 -4.22 -5.27 15.69
C ALA A 86 -4.56 -6.65 15.11
N GLU A 87 -5.09 -7.57 15.93
CA GLU A 87 -5.56 -8.89 15.49
C GLU A 87 -6.68 -8.77 14.46
N ALA A 88 -7.73 -8.00 14.76
CA ALA A 88 -8.84 -7.78 13.83
C ALA A 88 -8.39 -7.15 12.49
N PHE A 89 -7.39 -6.27 12.53
CA PHE A 89 -6.78 -5.72 11.34
C PHE A 89 -6.04 -6.78 10.53
N PHE A 90 -5.20 -7.60 11.18
CA PHE A 90 -4.45 -8.64 10.50
C PHE A 90 -5.34 -9.72 9.87
N ASP A 91 -6.44 -10.05 10.52
CA ASP A 91 -7.38 -11.05 10.01
C ASP A 91 -8.20 -10.58 8.81
N ARG A 92 -8.40 -9.27 8.66
CA ARG A 92 -9.43 -8.75 7.76
C ARG A 92 -8.92 -7.83 6.67
N VAL A 93 -7.70 -7.27 6.79
CA VAL A 93 -7.17 -6.36 5.77
C VAL A 93 -6.66 -7.13 4.55
N GLU A 94 -7.01 -6.67 3.37
CA GLU A 94 -6.69 -7.30 2.10
C GLU A 94 -5.45 -6.68 1.45
N ALA A 95 -4.28 -6.92 2.05
CA ALA A 95 -2.99 -6.46 1.52
C ALA A 95 -1.92 -7.54 1.67
N GLY A 96 -0.95 -7.54 0.76
CA GLY A 96 0.11 -8.54 0.73
C GLY A 96 1.19 -8.34 1.77
N VAL A 97 1.40 -7.11 2.26
CA VAL A 97 2.31 -6.78 3.34
C VAL A 97 1.56 -5.97 4.40
N ILE A 98 1.44 -6.53 5.59
CA ILE A 98 0.72 -5.89 6.70
C ILE A 98 1.62 -5.75 7.93
N TYR A 99 1.42 -4.69 8.70
CA TYR A 99 2.20 -4.43 9.92
C TYR A 99 1.42 -3.62 10.94
N SER A 100 1.80 -3.75 12.21
CA SER A 100 1.32 -2.88 13.29
C SER A 100 2.48 -2.09 13.90
N ASN A 101 2.20 -0.85 14.33
CA ASN A 101 3.09 0.02 15.11
C ASN A 101 4.51 0.21 14.55
N ARG A 102 4.70 0.01 13.27
CA ARG A 102 6.00 0.11 12.61
C ARG A 102 6.30 1.55 12.24
N ARG A 103 7.33 2.14 12.86
CA ARG A 103 7.73 3.54 12.67
C ARG A 103 8.89 3.74 11.69
N GLY A 104 9.53 2.66 11.25
CA GLY A 104 10.70 2.72 10.37
C GLY A 104 10.87 1.46 9.54
N GLY A 105 11.87 1.45 8.68
CA GLY A 105 12.17 0.33 7.78
C GLY A 105 11.88 0.66 6.32
N ALA A 106 11.78 -0.37 5.48
CA ALA A 106 11.51 -0.17 4.05
C ALA A 106 10.16 0.51 3.84
N THR A 107 10.08 1.39 2.84
CA THR A 107 8.86 2.15 2.48
C THR A 107 7.66 1.25 2.18
N THR A 108 7.93 0.02 1.73
CA THR A 108 6.93 -0.98 1.40
C THR A 108 6.44 -1.80 2.59
N GLY A 109 7.00 -1.61 3.78
CA GLY A 109 6.62 -2.37 4.96
C GLY A 109 7.26 -3.76 5.08
N ALA A 110 7.81 -4.36 4.03
CA ALA A 110 8.47 -5.65 4.08
C ALA A 110 9.99 -5.53 4.38
N TRP A 111 10.56 -6.55 5.03
CA TRP A 111 12.00 -6.70 5.22
C TRP A 111 12.58 -7.51 4.05
N PRO A 112 13.37 -6.91 3.15
CA PRO A 112 13.95 -7.61 2.01
C PRO A 112 14.78 -8.84 2.45
N GLY A 113 14.58 -9.96 1.76
CA GLY A 113 15.26 -11.22 2.05
C GLY A 113 14.73 -12.03 3.25
N VAL A 114 13.84 -11.44 4.05
CA VAL A 114 13.21 -12.09 5.21
C VAL A 114 11.73 -12.30 5.00
N GLN A 115 11.06 -11.28 4.47
CA GLN A 115 9.62 -11.30 4.21
C GLN A 115 9.34 -11.23 2.71
N SER A 116 8.28 -11.89 2.29
CA SER A 116 7.76 -11.74 0.94
C SER A 116 7.29 -10.31 0.70
N PHE A 117 7.62 -9.78 -0.47
CA PHE A 117 7.13 -8.49 -0.93
C PHE A 117 6.26 -8.69 -2.18
N GLY A 118 4.98 -8.45 -2.04
CA GLY A 118 4.01 -8.52 -3.13
C GLY A 118 2.63 -8.16 -2.66
N GLY A 119 1.78 -7.79 -3.62
CA GLY A 119 0.43 -7.32 -3.34
C GLY A 119 -0.63 -8.37 -3.60
N TRP A 120 -1.78 -8.11 -3.03
CA TRP A 120 -3.03 -8.75 -3.38
C TRP A 120 -3.76 -7.91 -4.44
N LYS A 121 -4.84 -8.42 -4.98
CA LYS A 121 -5.65 -7.74 -6.00
C LYS A 121 -4.77 -7.28 -7.19
N ASN A 122 -4.98 -6.10 -7.72
CA ASN A 122 -4.19 -5.55 -8.82
C ASN A 122 -2.74 -5.17 -8.45
N SER A 123 -2.38 -5.23 -7.17
CA SER A 123 -1.00 -5.00 -6.72
C SER A 123 -0.10 -6.23 -6.81
N GLY A 124 -0.61 -7.37 -7.26
CA GLY A 124 0.16 -8.60 -7.44
C GLY A 124 -0.36 -9.43 -8.62
N SER A 125 0.55 -10.06 -9.35
CA SER A 125 0.23 -10.90 -10.52
C SER A 125 0.27 -12.39 -10.24
N SER A 126 0.76 -12.82 -9.09
CA SER A 126 0.83 -14.23 -8.69
C SER A 126 0.70 -14.38 -7.17
N GLY A 127 0.36 -15.58 -6.71
CA GLY A 127 0.34 -15.91 -5.28
C GLY A 127 1.74 -16.06 -4.66
N LYS A 128 2.81 -15.81 -5.40
CA LYS A 128 4.20 -15.92 -4.94
C LYS A 128 4.89 -14.58 -5.09
N SER A 129 5.13 -13.94 -3.97
CA SER A 129 5.70 -12.59 -3.92
C SER A 129 7.23 -12.62 -4.06
N ALA A 130 7.79 -11.52 -4.54
CA ALA A 130 9.22 -11.32 -4.60
C ALA A 130 9.87 -11.42 -3.21
N LEU A 131 11.17 -11.75 -3.17
CA LEU A 131 12.00 -11.81 -1.96
C LEU A 131 11.59 -12.87 -0.92
N GLY A 132 10.53 -13.62 -1.16
CA GLY A 132 10.08 -14.69 -0.29
C GLY A 132 10.68 -16.05 -0.64
N PRO A 133 10.55 -17.06 0.26
CA PRO A 133 11.13 -18.40 0.06
C PRO A 133 10.56 -19.15 -1.15
N HIS A 134 9.40 -18.75 -1.62
CA HIS A 134 8.70 -19.38 -2.75
C HIS A 134 8.92 -18.65 -4.08
N TYR A 135 9.67 -17.55 -4.10
CA TYR A 135 9.84 -16.74 -5.29
C TYR A 135 10.47 -17.49 -6.45
N ILE A 136 11.57 -18.20 -6.21
CA ILE A 136 12.27 -18.95 -7.24
C ILE A 136 11.44 -20.13 -7.72
N ALA A 137 10.74 -20.82 -6.82
CA ALA A 137 9.96 -22.01 -7.16
C ALA A 137 8.88 -21.75 -8.22
N GLN A 138 8.34 -20.55 -8.32
CA GLN A 138 7.35 -20.21 -9.35
C GLN A 138 7.90 -20.25 -10.79
N PHE A 139 9.22 -20.20 -10.96
CA PHE A 139 9.91 -20.28 -12.26
C PHE A 139 10.46 -21.67 -12.54
N MET A 140 10.28 -22.63 -11.62
CA MET A 140 10.78 -24.00 -11.74
C MET A 140 9.67 -24.94 -12.20
N ARG A 141 10.09 -26.08 -12.75
CA ARG A 141 9.19 -27.17 -13.08
C ARG A 141 9.55 -28.37 -12.21
N GLU A 142 8.56 -28.99 -11.62
CA GLU A 142 8.72 -30.25 -10.88
C GLU A 142 8.90 -31.41 -11.86
N GLN A 143 9.80 -32.35 -11.53
CA GLN A 143 9.99 -33.58 -12.26
C GLN A 143 10.13 -34.75 -11.29
N SER A 144 9.27 -35.74 -11.43
CA SER A 144 9.40 -37.01 -10.72
C SER A 144 10.24 -37.99 -11.53
N GLN A 145 11.25 -38.59 -10.91
CA GLN A 145 12.11 -39.60 -11.53
C GLN A 145 12.10 -40.87 -10.68
N THR A 146 11.78 -42.00 -11.32
CA THR A 146 11.82 -43.32 -10.68
C THR A 146 12.83 -44.20 -11.40
N ARG A 147 13.77 -44.78 -10.63
CA ARG A 147 14.76 -45.72 -11.17
C ARG A 147 14.63 -47.04 -10.40
N VAL A 148 14.15 -48.05 -11.07
CA VAL A 148 14.11 -49.44 -10.54
C VAL A 148 15.45 -50.10 -10.89
N LYS A 149 16.16 -50.62 -9.86
CA LYS A 149 17.30 -51.49 -10.08
C LYS A 149 16.77 -52.90 -10.32
N GLY A 150 17.09 -53.46 -11.51
CA GLY A 150 16.86 -54.88 -11.81
C GLY A 150 17.84 -55.76 -11.07
#